data_8dc70456f13d3b205a3c14ae7212f73a
#
_entry.id   8dc70456f13d3b205a3c14ae7212f73a
#
_cell.length_a   1.000
_cell.length_b   1.000
_cell.length_c   1.000
_cell.angle_alpha   90.00
_cell.angle_beta   90.00
_cell.angle_gamma   90.00
#
_symmetry.space_group_name_H-M   'P 1'
#
loop_
_entity.id
_entity.type
_entity.pdbx_description
1 polymer ?
#
loop_
_entity_poly.entity_id
_entity_poly.type
_entity_poly.pdbx_seq_one_letter_code
_entity_poly.pdbx_strand_id
1 'polypeptide(L)'
;MKVCGFSFLKNAVKFDYPAAEAIKSILPVCDHFIVAVGDCDDGTAEMVQQISPKIQVIRTVWEEKHREGGRVLALETDKAFQAIPADYDWAFYIQGDEVVHEQYLPAIRKAMEDNLANTKVEGLLFKYLHFFGSYDFVGQAHSWYRREIRVVRNRKDVFSYRDAQGFRIRPNRKLHVVLIDAYIYHYGWTREPEALQEKEKAKIKLYHDDNWISSFFRKGKKYDYDGAQEPIRRFDGTHPAVMKERIARKNWDFKPNLSIKFYSPKDRFKRTMFKLTGWIPGEYRNYKML
;
A
#
# COMPACT_ATOMS: atom_id res chain seq x y z
N MET A 1 4.76 -24.72 6.20
CA MET A 1 4.86 -23.25 6.11
C MET A 1 3.54 -22.64 6.59
N LYS A 2 3.61 -21.72 7.55
CA LYS A 2 2.46 -20.95 8.05
C LYS A 2 2.62 -19.47 7.68
N VAL A 3 1.56 -18.87 7.18
CA VAL A 3 1.53 -17.46 6.72
C VAL A 3 0.45 -16.70 7.47
N CYS A 4 0.83 -15.59 8.10
CA CYS A 4 -0.14 -14.67 8.71
C CYS A 4 -0.24 -13.38 7.87
N GLY A 5 -1.43 -13.07 7.37
CA GLY A 5 -1.71 -11.76 6.80
C GLY A 5 -1.82 -10.71 7.90
N PHE A 6 -1.48 -9.46 7.60
CA PHE A 6 -1.72 -8.38 8.55
C PHE A 6 -1.90 -7.03 7.88
N SER A 7 -2.66 -6.17 8.55
CA SER A 7 -2.97 -4.82 8.10
C SER A 7 -3.26 -3.90 9.27
N PHE A 8 -3.30 -2.60 9.00
CA PHE A 8 -3.91 -1.63 9.92
C PHE A 8 -4.95 -0.80 9.16
N LEU A 9 -6.02 -0.42 9.84
CA LEU A 9 -7.11 0.36 9.26
C LEU A 9 -7.65 1.38 10.26
N LYS A 10 -8.08 2.53 9.75
CA LYS A 10 -8.88 3.52 10.49
C LYS A 10 -9.79 4.24 9.51
N ASN A 11 -11.07 4.36 9.84
CA ASN A 11 -12.07 5.04 9.00
C ASN A 11 -12.12 4.49 7.55
N ALA A 12 -11.99 3.18 7.38
CA ALA A 12 -11.91 2.57 6.06
C ALA A 12 -13.23 2.64 5.30
N VAL A 13 -14.37 2.55 6.01
CA VAL A 13 -15.70 2.73 5.44
C VAL A 13 -15.92 4.19 5.09
N LYS A 14 -15.66 5.11 6.02
CA LYS A 14 -15.84 6.56 5.85
C LYS A 14 -15.05 7.12 4.65
N PHE A 15 -13.83 6.66 4.44
CA PHE A 15 -12.98 7.13 3.35
C PHE A 15 -13.02 6.23 2.11
N ASP A 16 -13.98 5.30 2.06
CA ASP A 16 -14.16 4.37 0.94
C ASP A 16 -12.87 3.66 0.50
N TYR A 17 -12.11 3.13 1.46
CA TYR A 17 -10.96 2.28 1.14
C TYR A 17 -11.42 0.92 0.61
N PRO A 18 -10.75 0.33 -0.39
CA PRO A 18 -11.00 -1.05 -0.81
C PRO A 18 -10.43 -2.06 0.21
N ALA A 19 -10.67 -1.81 1.51
CA ALA A 19 -10.03 -2.55 2.60
C ALA A 19 -10.52 -4.01 2.68
N ALA A 20 -11.79 -4.25 2.41
CA ALA A 20 -12.32 -5.61 2.33
C ALA A 20 -11.72 -6.37 1.14
N GLU A 21 -11.61 -5.71 -0.01
CA GLU A 21 -10.99 -6.25 -1.21
C GLU A 21 -9.49 -6.51 -1.00
N ALA A 22 -8.80 -5.60 -0.31
CA ALA A 22 -7.39 -5.75 0.05
C ALA A 22 -7.15 -7.03 0.86
N ILE A 23 -7.89 -7.21 1.94
CA ILE A 23 -7.80 -8.39 2.81
C ILE A 23 -8.16 -9.67 2.03
N LYS A 24 -9.31 -9.68 1.35
CA LYS A 24 -9.78 -10.82 0.56
C LYS A 24 -8.76 -11.25 -0.51
N SER A 25 -8.01 -10.32 -1.07
CA SER A 25 -7.08 -10.58 -2.17
C SER A 25 -5.90 -11.48 -1.77
N ILE A 26 -5.44 -11.43 -0.52
CA ILE A 26 -4.33 -12.26 -0.03
C ILE A 26 -4.76 -13.36 0.95
N LEU A 27 -6.00 -13.33 1.41
CA LEU A 27 -6.54 -14.30 2.36
C LEU A 27 -6.39 -15.78 1.93
N PRO A 28 -6.49 -16.14 0.61
CA PRO A 28 -6.29 -17.52 0.17
C PRO A 28 -4.90 -18.10 0.45
N VAL A 29 -3.88 -17.27 0.60
CA VAL A 29 -2.49 -17.71 0.91
C VAL A 29 -2.13 -17.51 2.38
N CYS A 30 -3.07 -17.04 3.20
CA CYS A 30 -2.90 -16.83 4.63
C CYS A 30 -3.66 -17.88 5.45
N ASP A 31 -3.01 -18.41 6.50
CA ASP A 31 -3.62 -19.31 7.47
C ASP A 31 -4.39 -18.54 8.54
N HIS A 32 -3.95 -17.35 8.86
CA HIS A 32 -4.56 -16.40 9.82
C HIS A 32 -4.37 -14.97 9.31
N PHE A 33 -5.13 -14.02 9.86
CA PHE A 33 -5.02 -12.61 9.51
C PHE A 33 -5.24 -11.71 10.73
N ILE A 34 -4.38 -10.73 10.94
CA ILE A 34 -4.48 -9.76 12.04
C ILE A 34 -4.70 -8.36 11.48
N VAL A 35 -5.72 -7.68 11.97
CA VAL A 35 -6.00 -6.28 11.59
C VAL A 35 -6.00 -5.39 12.83
N ALA A 36 -5.07 -4.44 12.89
CA ALA A 36 -5.12 -3.36 13.86
C ALA A 36 -6.13 -2.31 13.38
N VAL A 37 -7.27 -2.20 14.07
CA VAL A 37 -8.28 -1.20 13.76
C VAL A 37 -8.20 -0.08 14.77
N GLY A 38 -7.87 1.12 14.28
CA GLY A 38 -7.83 2.34 15.07
C GLY A 38 -9.22 2.71 15.61
N ASP A 39 -9.23 3.57 16.60
CA ASP A 39 -10.43 4.14 17.19
C ASP A 39 -11.27 4.87 16.13
N CYS A 40 -12.34 4.24 15.66
CA CYS A 40 -13.30 4.76 14.69
C CYS A 40 -14.68 4.12 14.92
N ASP A 41 -15.72 4.84 14.51
CA ASP A 41 -17.15 4.52 14.69
C ASP A 41 -17.88 4.33 13.36
N ASP A 42 -17.14 4.19 12.26
CA ASP A 42 -17.69 4.12 10.90
C ASP A 42 -18.06 2.70 10.45
N GLY A 43 -18.00 1.70 11.33
CA GLY A 43 -18.27 0.31 11.01
C GLY A 43 -17.07 -0.46 10.42
N THR A 44 -15.87 0.14 10.39
CA THR A 44 -14.65 -0.49 9.84
C THR A 44 -14.35 -1.83 10.50
N ALA A 45 -14.44 -1.94 11.83
CA ALA A 45 -14.07 -3.19 12.50
C ALA A 45 -15.11 -4.29 12.28
N GLU A 46 -16.38 -3.95 12.28
CA GLU A 46 -17.49 -4.86 12.00
C GLU A 46 -17.37 -5.41 10.57
N MET A 47 -17.10 -4.53 9.61
CA MET A 47 -16.84 -4.92 8.22
C MET A 47 -15.68 -5.92 8.12
N VAL A 48 -14.56 -5.67 8.82
CA VAL A 48 -13.39 -6.54 8.80
C VAL A 48 -13.71 -7.92 9.41
N GLN A 49 -14.39 -7.94 10.56
CA GLN A 49 -14.77 -9.20 11.24
C GLN A 49 -15.66 -10.11 10.39
N GLN A 50 -16.51 -9.52 9.55
CA GLN A 50 -17.43 -10.25 8.68
C GLN A 50 -16.77 -10.90 7.46
N ILE A 51 -15.51 -10.54 7.13
CA ILE A 51 -14.83 -11.05 5.93
C ILE A 51 -14.55 -12.55 6.04
N SER A 52 -14.03 -13.02 7.18
CA SER A 52 -13.63 -14.42 7.37
C SER A 52 -13.37 -14.74 8.85
N PRO A 53 -13.65 -15.97 9.30
CA PRO A 53 -13.30 -16.43 10.64
C PRO A 53 -11.77 -16.53 10.88
N LYS A 54 -10.96 -16.46 9.84
CA LYS A 54 -9.49 -16.37 9.96
C LYS A 54 -9.00 -15.03 10.51
N ILE A 55 -9.87 -14.02 10.62
CA ILE A 55 -9.47 -12.66 10.95
C ILE A 55 -9.61 -12.38 12.44
N GLN A 56 -8.53 -11.92 13.04
CA GLN A 56 -8.49 -11.36 14.37
C GLN A 56 -8.37 -9.84 14.27
N VAL A 57 -9.35 -9.12 14.82
CA VAL A 57 -9.29 -7.67 14.97
C VAL A 57 -8.69 -7.33 16.33
N ILE A 58 -7.67 -6.47 16.35
CA ILE A 58 -7.16 -5.82 17.55
C ILE A 58 -7.54 -4.34 17.52
N ARG A 59 -8.21 -3.87 18.56
CA ARG A 59 -8.59 -2.45 18.67
C ARG A 59 -7.39 -1.65 19.16
N THR A 60 -7.11 -0.53 18.49
CA THR A 60 -5.98 0.33 18.82
C THR A 60 -6.42 1.79 18.94
N VAL A 61 -5.62 2.60 19.59
CA VAL A 61 -5.79 4.05 19.65
C VAL A 61 -4.61 4.70 18.96
N TRP A 62 -4.91 5.60 18.01
CA TRP A 62 -3.88 6.34 17.28
C TRP A 62 -3.47 7.56 18.11
N GLU A 63 -2.23 7.55 18.61
CA GLU A 63 -1.72 8.62 19.44
C GLU A 63 -1.31 9.82 18.58
N GLU A 64 -1.97 10.96 18.74
CA GLU A 64 -1.72 12.19 17.97
C GLU A 64 -0.26 12.68 18.07
N LYS A 65 0.42 12.44 19.20
CA LYS A 65 1.83 12.80 19.36
C LYS A 65 2.77 12.13 18.35
N HIS A 66 2.32 11.08 17.66
CA HIS A 66 3.07 10.34 16.64
C HIS A 66 2.61 10.63 15.21
N ARG A 67 1.75 11.64 15.00
CA ARG A 67 1.20 11.95 13.68
C ARG A 67 2.25 12.48 12.71
N GLU A 68 3.21 13.27 13.19
CA GLU A 68 4.18 13.95 12.34
C GLU A 68 4.96 12.97 11.46
N GLY A 69 5.06 13.30 10.14
CA GLY A 69 5.71 12.45 9.15
C GLY A 69 5.03 11.09 8.92
N GLY A 70 3.77 10.92 9.35
CA GLY A 70 3.03 9.66 9.18
C GLY A 70 3.51 8.52 10.08
N ARG A 71 4.32 8.80 11.11
CA ARG A 71 4.92 7.80 12.00
C ARG A 71 3.87 6.91 12.67
N VAL A 72 2.69 7.42 12.97
CA VAL A 72 1.58 6.66 13.53
C VAL A 72 1.21 5.46 12.66
N LEU A 73 1.32 5.56 11.34
CA LEU A 73 1.01 4.47 10.40
C LEU A 73 1.98 3.29 10.60
N ALA A 74 3.27 3.56 10.80
CA ALA A 74 4.25 2.53 11.09
C ALA A 74 4.01 1.87 12.46
N LEU A 75 3.64 2.65 13.47
CA LEU A 75 3.35 2.13 14.81
C LEU A 75 2.12 1.22 14.80
N GLU A 76 1.08 1.58 14.06
CA GLU A 76 -0.12 0.74 13.92
C GLU A 76 0.18 -0.53 13.11
N THR A 77 1.00 -0.43 12.08
CA THR A 77 1.52 -1.61 11.34
C THR A 77 2.28 -2.54 12.29
N ASP A 78 3.15 -1.98 13.13
CA ASP A 78 3.92 -2.75 14.11
C ASP A 78 3.03 -3.43 15.16
N LYS A 79 1.96 -2.78 15.63
CA LYS A 79 1.00 -3.41 16.56
C LYS A 79 0.38 -4.67 15.95
N ALA A 80 -0.07 -4.60 14.69
CA ALA A 80 -0.60 -5.77 13.99
C ALA A 80 0.49 -6.84 13.78
N PHE A 81 1.68 -6.45 13.33
CA PHE A 81 2.79 -7.36 13.07
C PHE A 81 3.26 -8.08 14.36
N GLN A 82 3.42 -7.36 15.45
CA GLN A 82 3.89 -7.93 16.73
C GLN A 82 2.87 -8.87 17.39
N ALA A 83 1.59 -8.77 17.03
CA ALA A 83 0.54 -9.67 17.48
C ALA A 83 0.56 -11.03 16.75
N ILE A 84 1.33 -11.19 15.68
CA ILE A 84 1.47 -12.47 14.97
C ILE A 84 2.14 -13.50 15.88
N PRO A 85 1.54 -14.69 16.08
CA PRO A 85 2.13 -15.76 16.88
C PRO A 85 3.50 -16.19 16.32
N ALA A 86 4.40 -16.61 17.21
CA ALA A 86 5.80 -16.90 16.86
C ALA A 86 5.97 -18.14 15.97
N ASP A 87 4.97 -18.99 15.87
CA ASP A 87 4.96 -20.23 15.07
C ASP A 87 4.59 -20.01 13.58
N TYR A 88 4.37 -18.73 13.17
CA TYR A 88 4.22 -18.38 11.78
C TYR A 88 5.57 -18.06 11.13
N ASP A 89 5.79 -18.56 9.92
CA ASP A 89 7.05 -18.39 9.18
C ASP A 89 7.13 -17.02 8.50
N TRP A 90 6.03 -16.63 7.86
CA TRP A 90 5.92 -15.42 7.07
C TRP A 90 4.78 -14.53 7.52
N ALA A 91 4.99 -13.24 7.44
CA ALA A 91 3.98 -12.20 7.63
C ALA A 91 3.74 -11.48 6.29
N PHE A 92 2.50 -11.49 5.79
CA PHE A 92 2.09 -10.82 4.56
C PHE A 92 1.34 -9.54 4.87
N TYR A 93 1.99 -8.41 4.63
CA TYR A 93 1.44 -7.08 4.83
C TYR A 93 0.62 -6.62 3.63
N ILE A 94 -0.54 -6.03 3.86
CA ILE A 94 -1.35 -5.36 2.83
C ILE A 94 -1.94 -4.07 3.41
N GLN A 95 -1.87 -2.96 2.67
CA GLN A 95 -2.53 -1.71 3.05
C GLN A 95 -3.98 -1.71 2.58
N GLY A 96 -4.83 -0.89 3.21
CA GLY A 96 -6.26 -0.86 2.90
C GLY A 96 -6.63 -0.36 1.49
N ASP A 97 -5.66 0.13 0.73
CA ASP A 97 -5.82 0.55 -0.67
C ASP A 97 -4.94 -0.24 -1.65
N GLU A 98 -4.44 -1.37 -1.22
CA GLU A 98 -3.63 -2.31 -2.02
C GLU A 98 -4.38 -3.62 -2.25
N VAL A 99 -4.33 -4.13 -3.45
CA VAL A 99 -4.99 -5.40 -3.82
C VAL A 99 -4.04 -6.25 -4.65
N VAL A 100 -4.00 -7.54 -4.38
CA VAL A 100 -3.24 -8.52 -5.17
C VAL A 100 -4.17 -9.19 -6.17
N HIS A 101 -3.75 -9.28 -7.44
CA HIS A 101 -4.50 -10.04 -8.42
C HIS A 101 -4.33 -11.55 -8.18
N GLU A 102 -5.42 -12.29 -8.23
CA GLU A 102 -5.46 -13.74 -7.95
C GLU A 102 -4.47 -14.55 -8.81
N GLN A 103 -4.17 -14.08 -10.02
CA GLN A 103 -3.16 -14.73 -10.89
C GLN A 103 -1.77 -14.84 -10.26
N TYR A 104 -1.43 -13.98 -9.31
CA TYR A 104 -0.12 -13.99 -8.65
C TYR A 104 -0.05 -14.86 -7.40
N LEU A 105 -1.17 -15.29 -6.85
CA LEU A 105 -1.20 -16.06 -5.59
C LEU A 105 -0.35 -17.35 -5.65
N PRO A 106 -0.38 -18.14 -6.74
CA PRO A 106 0.49 -19.31 -6.85
C PRO A 106 1.98 -18.95 -6.83
N ALA A 107 2.40 -17.91 -7.55
CA ALA A 107 3.78 -17.45 -7.59
C ALA A 107 4.24 -16.90 -6.23
N ILE A 108 3.37 -16.19 -5.52
CA ILE A 108 3.66 -15.66 -4.18
C ILE A 108 3.85 -16.82 -3.19
N ARG A 109 2.94 -17.80 -3.19
CA ARG A 109 3.03 -18.98 -2.33
C ARG A 109 4.31 -19.76 -2.61
N LYS A 110 4.60 -20.03 -3.88
CA LYS A 110 5.81 -20.70 -4.30
C LYS A 110 7.08 -19.96 -3.85
N ALA A 111 7.12 -18.63 -3.99
CA ALA A 111 8.27 -17.84 -3.55
C ALA A 111 8.50 -17.92 -2.03
N MET A 112 7.43 -17.96 -1.23
CA MET A 112 7.54 -18.18 0.22
C MET A 112 8.07 -19.58 0.54
N GLU A 113 7.59 -20.62 -0.16
CA GLU A 113 8.02 -22.02 0.01
C GLU A 113 9.48 -22.21 -0.40
N ASP A 114 9.88 -21.76 -1.58
CA ASP A 114 11.24 -21.87 -2.11
C ASP A 114 12.28 -21.20 -1.21
N ASN A 115 11.88 -20.13 -0.53
CA ASN A 115 12.78 -19.39 0.36
C ASN A 115 12.63 -19.76 1.84
N LEU A 116 11.78 -20.74 2.18
CA LEU A 116 11.52 -21.08 3.59
C LEU A 116 12.80 -21.46 4.35
N ALA A 117 13.62 -22.32 3.77
CA ALA A 117 14.91 -22.76 4.36
C ALA A 117 16.05 -21.75 4.19
N ASN A 118 15.93 -20.79 3.27
CA ASN A 118 16.97 -19.80 3.03
C ASN A 118 16.85 -18.59 3.97
N THR A 119 17.48 -18.67 5.13
CA THR A 119 17.42 -17.61 6.15
C THR A 119 18.06 -16.28 5.74
N LYS A 120 18.81 -16.23 4.62
CA LYS A 120 19.34 -14.99 4.06
C LYS A 120 18.25 -14.14 3.41
N VAL A 121 17.16 -14.77 2.95
CA VAL A 121 15.98 -14.08 2.42
C VAL A 121 15.08 -13.64 3.59
N GLU A 122 15.04 -12.35 3.83
CA GLU A 122 14.31 -11.74 4.96
C GLU A 122 12.95 -11.19 4.55
N GLY A 123 12.71 -11.05 3.24
CA GLY A 123 11.42 -10.63 2.70
C GLY A 123 11.32 -10.80 1.20
N LEU A 124 10.10 -10.65 0.70
CA LEU A 124 9.80 -10.68 -0.73
C LEU A 124 9.37 -9.29 -1.19
N LEU A 125 9.93 -8.89 -2.32
CA LEU A 125 9.72 -7.58 -2.94
C LEU A 125 8.73 -7.70 -4.07
N PHE A 126 7.69 -6.86 -4.06
CA PHE A 126 6.64 -6.81 -5.05
C PHE A 126 6.82 -5.62 -5.99
N LYS A 127 6.35 -5.75 -7.23
CA LYS A 127 6.18 -4.66 -8.19
C LYS A 127 4.87 -3.91 -7.90
N TYR A 128 4.74 -2.66 -8.40
CA TYR A 128 3.56 -1.85 -8.17
C TYR A 128 2.93 -1.31 -9.45
N LEU A 129 1.61 -1.25 -9.45
CA LEU A 129 0.78 -0.49 -10.38
C LEU A 129 -0.04 0.51 -9.56
N HIS A 130 0.20 1.80 -9.77
CA HIS A 130 -0.55 2.85 -9.08
C HIS A 130 -1.66 3.36 -9.99
N PHE A 131 -2.90 3.08 -9.64
CA PHE A 131 -4.06 3.58 -10.37
C PHE A 131 -4.34 5.04 -9.97
N PHE A 132 -4.70 5.87 -10.94
CA PHE A 132 -4.91 7.29 -10.73
C PHE A 132 -6.15 7.80 -11.46
N GLY A 133 -7.01 8.55 -10.74
CA GLY A 133 -8.21 9.19 -11.26
C GLY A 133 -9.35 8.22 -11.55
N SER A 134 -9.07 7.10 -12.18
CA SER A 134 -10.00 5.99 -12.36
C SER A 134 -9.28 4.65 -12.39
N TYR A 135 -10.04 3.57 -12.49
CA TYR A 135 -9.49 2.21 -12.62
C TYR A 135 -8.83 1.97 -13.98
N ASP A 136 -9.08 2.83 -14.97
CA ASP A 136 -8.61 2.66 -16.36
C ASP A 136 -7.19 3.19 -16.62
N PHE A 137 -6.59 3.87 -15.62
CA PHE A 137 -5.31 4.56 -15.82
C PHE A 137 -4.32 4.27 -14.71
N VAL A 138 -3.04 4.12 -15.10
CA VAL A 138 -1.92 3.92 -14.17
C VAL A 138 -0.89 5.02 -14.31
N GLY A 139 -0.36 5.47 -13.18
CA GLY A 139 0.69 6.48 -13.09
C GLY A 139 2.00 6.01 -13.71
N GLN A 140 2.71 6.94 -14.35
CA GLN A 140 4.01 6.73 -14.98
C GLN A 140 5.12 7.64 -14.43
N ALA A 141 4.81 8.52 -13.49
CA ALA A 141 5.79 9.41 -12.91
C ALA A 141 6.85 8.68 -12.11
N HIS A 142 8.06 9.23 -12.05
CA HIS A 142 9.15 8.68 -11.24
C HIS A 142 8.98 8.92 -9.73
N SER A 143 8.00 9.73 -9.34
CA SER A 143 7.58 9.92 -7.95
C SER A 143 6.88 8.70 -7.37
N TRP A 144 6.27 7.86 -8.20
CA TRP A 144 5.65 6.63 -7.78
C TRP A 144 6.71 5.57 -7.48
N TYR A 145 6.67 4.99 -6.27
CA TYR A 145 7.53 3.86 -5.94
C TYR A 145 7.11 2.65 -6.77
N ARG A 146 8.11 1.93 -7.28
CA ARG A 146 7.88 0.83 -8.21
C ARG A 146 7.89 -0.53 -7.55
N ARG A 147 8.43 -0.60 -6.35
CA ARG A 147 8.63 -1.84 -5.59
C ARG A 147 8.61 -1.56 -4.11
N GLU A 148 7.91 -2.42 -3.36
CA GLU A 148 7.95 -2.41 -1.89
C GLU A 148 7.92 -3.83 -1.34
N ILE A 149 8.43 -3.98 -0.11
CA ILE A 149 8.40 -5.24 0.62
C ILE A 149 6.98 -5.43 1.15
N ARG A 150 6.35 -6.58 0.84
CA ARG A 150 5.02 -6.91 1.38
C ARG A 150 4.97 -8.24 2.12
N VAL A 151 5.94 -9.15 1.91
CA VAL A 151 6.10 -10.34 2.73
C VAL A 151 7.42 -10.23 3.49
N VAL A 152 7.41 -10.49 4.78
CA VAL A 152 8.60 -10.48 5.66
C VAL A 152 8.64 -11.74 6.53
N ARG A 153 9.83 -12.13 6.98
CA ARG A 153 9.96 -13.14 8.02
C ARG A 153 9.27 -12.68 9.30
N ASN A 154 8.56 -13.58 9.97
CA ASN A 154 7.97 -13.30 11.28
C ASN A 154 9.06 -13.28 12.37
N ARG A 155 9.78 -12.17 12.46
CA ARG A 155 10.87 -11.95 13.42
C ARG A 155 10.59 -10.70 14.23
N LYS A 156 10.80 -10.75 15.53
CA LYS A 156 10.50 -9.64 16.46
C LYS A 156 11.44 -8.43 16.31
N ASP A 157 12.56 -8.56 15.61
CA ASP A 157 13.47 -7.47 15.28
C ASP A 157 13.10 -6.73 13.97
N VAL A 158 12.16 -7.26 13.19
CA VAL A 158 11.57 -6.56 12.04
C VAL A 158 10.59 -5.51 12.55
N PHE A 159 10.58 -4.34 11.93
CA PHE A 159 9.67 -3.24 12.25
C PHE A 159 9.30 -2.44 10.99
N SER A 160 8.13 -1.82 11.03
CA SER A 160 7.64 -0.93 9.98
C SER A 160 8.42 0.39 9.96
N TYR A 161 8.73 0.89 8.78
CA TYR A 161 9.64 2.01 8.60
C TYR A 161 8.90 3.24 8.06
N ARG A 162 9.22 4.42 8.64
CA ARG A 162 8.64 5.73 8.31
C ARG A 162 7.11 5.74 8.45
N ASP A 163 6.39 5.93 7.34
CA ASP A 163 4.93 6.01 7.21
C ASP A 163 4.32 4.69 6.72
N ALA A 164 4.82 3.57 7.22
CA ALA A 164 4.46 2.21 6.80
C ALA A 164 4.84 1.88 5.33
N GLN A 165 5.79 2.61 4.77
CA GLN A 165 6.27 2.40 3.40
C GLN A 165 6.83 0.98 3.18
N GLY A 166 7.54 0.45 4.17
CA GLY A 166 8.15 -0.88 4.12
C GLY A 166 8.75 -1.26 5.47
N PHE A 167 9.71 -2.17 5.48
CA PHE A 167 10.24 -2.76 6.71
C PHE A 167 11.75 -2.59 6.85
N ARG A 168 12.21 -2.60 8.11
CA ARG A 168 13.61 -2.61 8.52
C ARG A 168 13.84 -3.66 9.60
N ILE A 169 15.09 -3.99 9.85
CA ILE A 169 15.53 -4.79 10.99
C ILE A 169 16.24 -3.86 11.98
N ARG A 170 15.92 -4.02 13.28
CA ARG A 170 16.53 -3.22 14.34
C ARG A 170 18.05 -3.33 14.33
N PRO A 171 18.82 -2.25 14.60
CA PRO A 171 18.31 -0.91 14.94
C PRO A 171 17.79 -0.13 13.73
N ASN A 172 18.26 -0.34 12.48
CA ASN A 172 17.79 0.33 11.25
C ASN A 172 18.42 -0.26 9.98
N ARG A 173 18.65 -1.57 9.92
CA ARG A 173 19.23 -2.26 8.76
C ARG A 173 18.15 -2.56 7.70
N LYS A 174 18.48 -2.40 6.43
CA LYS A 174 17.65 -2.84 5.30
C LYS A 174 17.53 -4.36 5.26
N LEU A 175 16.35 -4.87 4.92
CA LEU A 175 16.13 -6.30 4.67
C LEU A 175 16.84 -6.75 3.38
N HIS A 176 17.34 -7.97 3.39
CA HIS A 176 17.75 -8.70 2.20
C HIS A 176 16.52 -9.36 1.58
N VAL A 177 16.23 -9.05 0.32
CA VAL A 177 14.98 -9.44 -0.32
C VAL A 177 15.18 -10.07 -1.69
N VAL A 178 14.22 -10.89 -2.11
CA VAL A 178 14.09 -11.44 -3.45
C VAL A 178 12.93 -10.76 -4.14
N LEU A 179 13.15 -10.27 -5.37
CA LEU A 179 12.07 -9.76 -6.22
C LEU A 179 11.25 -10.92 -6.77
N ILE A 180 9.94 -10.85 -6.59
CA ILE A 180 9.00 -11.82 -7.17
C ILE A 180 8.25 -11.24 -8.36
N ASP A 181 7.74 -12.10 -9.22
CA ASP A 181 6.94 -11.68 -10.37
C ASP A 181 5.47 -11.54 -9.97
N ALA A 182 5.21 -10.61 -9.07
CA ALA A 182 3.87 -10.27 -8.61
C ALA A 182 3.72 -8.76 -8.47
N TYR A 183 2.52 -8.26 -8.79
CA TYR A 183 2.18 -6.86 -8.68
C TYR A 183 1.19 -6.62 -7.55
N ILE A 184 1.43 -5.54 -6.80
CA ILE A 184 0.44 -4.88 -5.97
C ILE A 184 -0.29 -3.84 -6.83
N TYR A 185 -1.61 -3.90 -6.85
CA TYR A 185 -2.50 -2.93 -7.47
C TYR A 185 -2.91 -1.91 -6.42
N HIS A 186 -2.34 -0.72 -6.49
CA HIS A 186 -2.57 0.33 -5.51
C HIS A 186 -3.65 1.29 -6.01
N TYR A 187 -4.80 1.31 -5.32
CA TYR A 187 -6.00 2.08 -5.66
C TYR A 187 -6.18 3.33 -4.79
N GLY A 188 -5.12 3.80 -4.16
CA GLY A 188 -5.16 4.94 -3.24
C GLY A 188 -5.67 6.25 -3.85
N TRP A 189 -5.68 6.35 -5.18
CA TRP A 189 -6.05 7.55 -5.95
C TRP A 189 -7.22 7.31 -6.91
N THR A 190 -8.01 6.26 -6.69
CA THR A 190 -9.16 5.88 -7.53
C THR A 190 -10.45 5.91 -6.74
N ARG A 191 -10.99 7.09 -6.51
CA ARG A 191 -12.27 7.28 -5.83
C ARG A 191 -12.94 8.55 -6.28
N GLU A 192 -14.19 8.73 -5.89
CA GLU A 192 -14.92 9.96 -6.13
C GLU A 192 -14.12 11.18 -5.64
N PRO A 193 -14.07 12.30 -6.40
CA PRO A 193 -13.26 13.48 -6.05
C PRO A 193 -13.49 14.01 -4.64
N GLU A 194 -14.75 14.04 -4.18
CA GLU A 194 -15.12 14.47 -2.83
C GLU A 194 -14.56 13.54 -1.76
N ALA A 195 -14.70 12.24 -1.94
CA ALA A 195 -14.15 11.22 -1.03
C ALA A 195 -12.62 11.27 -1.00
N LEU A 196 -11.98 11.53 -2.15
CA LEU A 196 -10.53 11.73 -2.20
C LEU A 196 -10.10 12.98 -1.44
N GLN A 197 -10.84 14.06 -1.58
CA GLN A 197 -10.55 15.31 -0.86
C GLN A 197 -10.61 15.10 0.66
N GLU A 198 -11.63 14.41 1.15
CA GLU A 198 -11.75 14.13 2.59
C GLU A 198 -10.65 13.19 3.09
N LYS A 199 -10.28 12.17 2.30
CA LYS A 199 -9.12 11.33 2.58
C LYS A 199 -7.82 12.15 2.67
N GLU A 200 -7.57 13.04 1.69
CA GLU A 200 -6.35 13.86 1.67
C GLU A 200 -6.33 14.87 2.83
N LYS A 201 -7.47 15.44 3.22
CA LYS A 201 -7.57 16.27 4.44
C LYS A 201 -7.18 15.47 5.69
N ALA A 202 -7.71 14.25 5.83
CA ALA A 202 -7.39 13.39 6.95
C ALA A 202 -5.90 12.96 6.94
N LYS A 203 -5.37 12.64 5.75
CA LYS A 203 -3.96 12.28 5.57
C LYS A 203 -3.02 13.42 5.93
N ILE A 204 -3.29 14.65 5.46
CA ILE A 204 -2.49 15.84 5.77
C ILE A 204 -2.32 16.01 7.29
N LYS A 205 -3.37 15.73 8.07
CA LYS A 205 -3.29 15.76 9.54
C LYS A 205 -2.31 14.76 10.14
N LEU A 206 -1.98 13.69 9.43
CA LEU A 206 -1.00 12.69 9.88
C LEU A 206 0.44 13.05 9.53
N TYR A 207 0.67 14.11 8.74
CA TYR A 207 1.99 14.48 8.27
C TYR A 207 2.46 15.85 8.74
N HIS A 208 1.51 16.74 9.10
CA HIS A 208 1.78 18.14 9.38
C HIS A 208 1.19 18.60 10.72
N ASP A 209 1.75 19.65 11.28
CA ASP A 209 1.22 20.33 12.46
C ASP A 209 -0.02 21.18 12.13
N ASP A 210 -0.73 21.65 13.18
CA ASP A 210 -1.96 22.40 13.04
C ASP A 210 -1.77 23.77 12.37
N ASN A 211 -0.61 24.40 12.53
CA ASN A 211 -0.29 25.69 11.91
C ASN A 211 -0.18 25.53 10.39
N TRP A 212 0.52 24.49 9.94
CA TRP A 212 0.64 24.17 8.52
C TRP A 212 -0.72 23.83 7.92
N ILE A 213 -1.51 22.98 8.59
CA ILE A 213 -2.86 22.57 8.18
C ILE A 213 -3.75 23.78 8.01
N SER A 214 -3.78 24.69 9.00
CA SER A 214 -4.58 25.92 8.97
C SER A 214 -4.19 26.83 7.81
N SER A 215 -2.89 26.91 7.48
CA SER A 215 -2.39 27.70 6.36
C SER A 215 -2.77 27.09 5.00
N PHE A 216 -2.75 25.76 4.90
CA PHE A 216 -3.07 25.02 3.69
C PHE A 216 -4.55 25.15 3.34
N PHE A 217 -5.46 24.93 4.31
CA PHE A 217 -6.90 25.01 4.08
C PHE A 217 -7.42 26.43 3.85
N ARG A 218 -6.76 27.47 4.39
CA ARG A 218 -7.09 28.88 4.07
C ARG A 218 -6.96 29.19 2.57
N LYS A 219 -6.19 28.43 1.80
CA LYS A 219 -6.01 28.64 0.36
C LYS A 219 -7.10 28.01 -0.51
N GLY A 220 -8.13 27.38 0.08
CA GLY A 220 -9.35 26.93 -0.60
C GLY A 220 -9.19 25.96 -1.77
N LYS A 221 -8.06 25.24 -1.85
CA LYS A 221 -7.81 24.33 -2.97
C LYS A 221 -8.64 23.06 -2.82
N LYS A 222 -9.59 22.86 -3.74
CA LYS A 222 -10.24 21.56 -3.97
C LYS A 222 -9.24 20.61 -4.64
N TYR A 223 -9.35 19.32 -4.33
CA TYR A 223 -8.60 18.32 -5.09
C TYR A 223 -9.16 18.28 -6.51
N ASP A 224 -8.28 18.49 -7.47
CA ASP A 224 -8.63 18.54 -8.89
C ASP A 224 -7.79 17.49 -9.62
N TYR A 225 -8.44 16.42 -10.07
CA TYR A 225 -7.80 15.38 -10.86
C TYR A 225 -7.31 15.92 -12.22
N ASP A 226 -8.06 16.85 -12.81
CA ASP A 226 -7.73 17.40 -14.12
C ASP A 226 -6.57 18.38 -14.04
N GLY A 227 -6.45 19.10 -12.93
CA GLY A 227 -5.31 19.97 -12.61
C GLY A 227 -4.08 19.21 -12.11
N ALA A 228 -4.23 17.98 -11.65
CA ALA A 228 -3.12 17.11 -11.29
C ALA A 228 -2.50 16.52 -12.57
N GLN A 229 -1.53 17.24 -13.13
CA GLN A 229 -0.86 16.89 -14.40
C GLN A 229 0.09 15.69 -14.21
N GLU A 230 -0.45 14.53 -13.83
CA GLU A 230 0.31 13.30 -13.67
C GLU A 230 0.49 12.59 -15.03
N PRO A 231 1.71 12.18 -15.39
CA PRO A 231 1.93 11.30 -16.51
C PRO A 231 1.26 9.95 -16.24
N ILE A 232 0.26 9.62 -17.02
CA ILE A 232 -0.48 8.36 -16.89
C ILE A 232 -0.57 7.65 -18.25
N ARG A 233 -0.87 6.35 -18.20
CA ARG A 233 -1.22 5.55 -19.39
C ARG A 233 -2.50 4.79 -19.15
N ARG A 234 -3.17 4.35 -20.21
CA ARG A 234 -4.25 3.38 -20.09
C ARG A 234 -3.73 2.07 -19.49
N PHE A 235 -4.54 1.50 -18.64
CA PHE A 235 -4.33 0.15 -18.15
C PHE A 235 -4.92 -0.84 -19.16
N ASP A 236 -4.13 -1.82 -19.56
CA ASP A 236 -4.44 -2.82 -20.59
C ASP A 236 -4.56 -4.25 -20.01
N GLY A 237 -4.46 -4.38 -18.68
CA GLY A 237 -4.60 -5.64 -17.98
C GLY A 237 -6.01 -5.88 -17.43
N THR A 238 -6.12 -6.90 -16.57
CA THR A 238 -7.34 -7.21 -15.83
C THR A 238 -7.23 -6.76 -14.37
N HIS A 239 -8.35 -6.37 -13.79
CA HIS A 239 -8.44 -6.09 -12.37
C HIS A 239 -8.68 -7.38 -11.57
N PRO A 240 -8.21 -7.45 -10.31
CA PRO A 240 -8.51 -8.56 -9.41
C PRO A 240 -10.02 -8.79 -9.31
N ALA A 241 -10.45 -10.06 -9.31
CA ALA A 241 -11.87 -10.41 -9.28
C ALA A 241 -12.60 -9.80 -8.06
N VAL A 242 -11.90 -9.67 -6.93
CA VAL A 242 -12.43 -9.03 -5.71
C VAL A 242 -12.82 -7.57 -5.91
N MET A 243 -12.27 -6.89 -6.93
CA MET A 243 -12.57 -5.48 -7.24
C MET A 243 -13.79 -5.31 -8.17
N LYS A 244 -14.36 -6.38 -8.72
CA LYS A 244 -15.42 -6.33 -9.75
C LYS A 244 -16.61 -5.47 -9.32
N GLU A 245 -17.13 -5.69 -8.14
CA GLU A 245 -18.32 -4.97 -7.63
C GLU A 245 -17.99 -3.49 -7.36
N ARG A 246 -16.82 -3.21 -6.80
CA ARG A 246 -16.36 -1.84 -6.55
C ARG A 246 -16.18 -1.07 -7.84
N ILE A 247 -15.56 -1.65 -8.86
CA ILE A 247 -15.38 -1.03 -10.17
C ILE A 247 -16.74 -0.78 -10.85
N ALA A 248 -17.66 -1.72 -10.76
CA ALA A 248 -19.01 -1.57 -11.32
C ALA A 248 -19.83 -0.43 -10.64
N ARG A 249 -19.57 -0.12 -9.37
CA ARG A 249 -20.21 0.98 -8.63
C ARG A 249 -19.60 2.35 -8.88
N LYS A 250 -18.54 2.42 -9.70
CA LYS A 250 -17.90 3.71 -10.02
C LYS A 250 -18.93 4.70 -10.55
N ASN A 251 -19.03 5.88 -9.92
CA ASN A 251 -20.04 6.91 -10.19
C ASN A 251 -19.44 8.26 -10.58
N TRP A 252 -18.14 8.31 -10.92
CA TRP A 252 -17.47 9.55 -11.34
C TRP A 252 -16.80 9.38 -12.69
N ASP A 253 -16.67 10.50 -13.42
CA ASP A 253 -15.91 10.58 -14.66
C ASP A 253 -14.50 11.10 -14.41
N PHE A 254 -13.56 10.52 -15.16
CA PHE A 254 -12.19 11.01 -15.23
C PHE A 254 -11.74 10.96 -16.70
N LYS A 255 -11.44 12.11 -17.27
CA LYS A 255 -11.06 12.28 -18.68
C LYS A 255 -9.67 12.90 -18.80
N PRO A 256 -8.60 12.13 -18.55
CA PRO A 256 -7.26 12.67 -18.56
C PRO A 256 -6.80 13.08 -19.96
N ASN A 257 -5.99 14.12 -20.02
CA ASN A 257 -5.24 14.43 -21.22
C ASN A 257 -3.99 13.55 -21.34
N LEU A 258 -4.07 12.46 -22.09
CA LEU A 258 -2.95 11.52 -22.28
C LEU A 258 -1.81 12.09 -23.13
N SER A 259 -1.98 13.24 -23.76
CA SER A 259 -0.92 13.92 -24.54
C SER A 259 0.07 14.66 -23.63
N ILE A 260 -0.28 14.87 -22.36
CA ILE A 260 0.58 15.52 -21.39
C ILE A 260 1.75 14.59 -21.05
N LYS A 261 2.89 14.88 -21.62
CA LYS A 261 4.16 14.18 -21.36
C LYS A 261 5.12 15.16 -20.69
N PHE A 262 4.87 15.46 -19.41
CA PHE A 262 5.80 16.28 -18.64
C PHE A 262 7.04 15.46 -18.29
N TYR A 263 8.04 15.58 -19.12
CA TYR A 263 9.35 15.05 -18.82
C TYR A 263 10.34 16.19 -18.82
N SER A 264 10.77 16.57 -17.65
CA SER A 264 11.98 17.39 -17.54
C SER A 264 13.16 16.68 -18.21
N PRO A 265 14.20 17.37 -18.65
CA PRO A 265 15.41 16.72 -19.17
C PRO A 265 15.94 15.63 -18.24
N LYS A 266 15.83 15.84 -16.92
CA LYS A 266 16.19 14.87 -15.88
C LYS A 266 15.32 13.61 -15.93
N ASP A 267 14.03 13.76 -16.15
CA ASP A 267 13.09 12.61 -16.25
C ASP A 267 13.30 11.82 -17.54
N ARG A 268 13.60 12.51 -18.64
CA ARG A 268 13.96 11.86 -19.92
C ARG A 268 15.21 11.01 -19.73
N PHE A 269 16.26 11.54 -19.09
CA PHE A 269 17.47 10.80 -18.78
C PHE A 269 17.18 9.58 -17.93
N LYS A 270 16.46 9.73 -16.82
CA LYS A 270 16.06 8.62 -15.94
C LYS A 270 15.30 7.52 -16.70
N ARG A 271 14.37 7.89 -17.57
CA ARG A 271 13.60 6.94 -18.41
C ARG A 271 14.50 6.18 -19.38
N THR A 272 15.43 6.88 -20.04
CA THR A 272 16.39 6.25 -20.95
C THR A 272 17.26 5.26 -20.18
N MET A 273 17.83 5.66 -19.07
CA MET A 273 18.61 4.76 -18.21
C MET A 273 17.80 3.55 -17.76
N PHE A 274 16.54 3.76 -17.34
CA PHE A 274 15.67 2.65 -16.97
C PHE A 274 15.39 1.68 -18.13
N LYS A 275 15.13 2.18 -19.33
CA LYS A 275 14.89 1.35 -20.52
C LYS A 275 16.12 0.50 -20.87
N LEU A 276 17.32 1.05 -20.73
CA LEU A 276 18.58 0.39 -21.10
C LEU A 276 19.08 -0.58 -20.03
N THR A 277 18.89 -0.25 -18.75
CA THR A 277 19.57 -0.94 -17.63
C THR A 277 18.63 -1.50 -16.58
N GLY A 278 17.33 -1.17 -16.63
CA GLY A 278 16.38 -1.47 -15.55
C GLY A 278 16.61 -0.66 -14.26
N TRP A 279 17.57 0.27 -14.26
CA TRP A 279 17.95 1.07 -13.11
C TRP A 279 17.56 2.56 -13.28
N ILE A 280 17.11 3.19 -12.18
CA ILE A 280 16.83 4.63 -12.15
C ILE A 280 17.84 5.32 -11.24
N PRO A 281 18.63 6.28 -11.77
CA PRO A 281 19.53 7.09 -10.97
C PRO A 281 18.81 7.84 -9.85
N GLY A 282 19.28 7.66 -8.60
CA GLY A 282 18.69 8.31 -7.43
C GLY A 282 17.36 7.70 -6.94
N GLU A 283 16.99 6.51 -7.41
CA GLU A 283 15.85 5.76 -6.86
C GLU A 283 16.13 5.38 -5.39
N TYR A 284 15.26 5.82 -4.51
CA TYR A 284 15.33 5.39 -3.12
C TYR A 284 14.90 3.92 -3.00
N ARG A 285 15.76 3.08 -2.43
CA ARG A 285 15.49 1.67 -2.18
C ARG A 285 15.55 1.39 -0.69
N ASN A 286 14.43 0.97 -0.12
CA ASN A 286 14.33 0.59 1.28
C ASN A 286 14.73 -0.86 1.55
N TYR A 287 15.48 -1.50 0.65
CA TYR A 287 15.84 -2.91 0.68
C TYR A 287 17.23 -3.13 0.07
N LYS A 288 17.79 -4.33 0.28
CA LYS A 288 18.94 -4.88 -0.44
C LYS A 288 18.50 -6.10 -1.23
N MET A 289 18.73 -6.10 -2.53
CA MET A 289 18.49 -7.27 -3.39
C MET A 289 19.54 -8.34 -3.11
N LEU A 290 19.09 -9.61 -3.10
CA LEU A 290 19.93 -10.80 -3.14
C LEU A 290 20.16 -11.27 -4.57
#